data_b478e42c5199683c5040aa7a4626d7b6
#
_entry.id   b478e42c5199683c5040aa7a4626d7b6
#
_cell.length_a   1.000
_cell.length_b   1.000
_cell.length_c   1.000
_cell.angle_alpha   90.00
_cell.angle_beta   90.00
_cell.angle_gamma   90.00
#
_symmetry.space_group_name_H-M   'P 1'
#
loop_
_entity.id
_entity.type
_entity.pdbx_description
1 polymer ?
#
loop_
_entity_poly.entity_id
_entity_poly.type
_entity_poly.pdbx_seq_one_letter_code
_entity_poly.pdbx_strand_id
1 'polypeptide(L)'
;MNFLSHFYFDRNTPNANIVLGTILPDLLKNANKSWNVHPEKHIALFGKSGLNTLLQGWKRHLQVDLLFHSSSFFNNKMQELKRLLIPILKDSPVRPSFLAHIGVELLLDHLLIEHQQININSFYDNLEAVKANDLT
;
A
#
# COMPACT_ATOMS: atom_id res chain seq x y z
N MET A 1 -4.55 2.12 0.99
CA MET A 1 -3.58 3.14 0.48
C MET A 1 -2.77 2.54 -0.66
N ASN A 2 -2.12 3.38 -1.49
CA ASN A 2 -1.25 2.89 -2.56
C ASN A 2 0.22 2.76 -2.09
N PHE A 3 1.11 2.23 -2.94
CA PHE A 3 2.48 1.82 -2.56
C PHE A 3 3.33 2.91 -1.94
N LEU A 4 3.39 4.11 -2.52
CA LEU A 4 4.24 5.18 -2.03
C LEU A 4 3.71 5.77 -0.71
N SER A 5 2.40 5.79 -0.53
CA SER A 5 1.80 6.20 0.74
C SER A 5 2.11 5.22 1.86
N HIS A 6 2.15 3.90 1.58
CA HIS A 6 2.63 2.91 2.54
C HIS A 6 4.13 3.10 2.85
N PHE A 7 4.94 3.31 1.81
CA PHE A 7 6.38 3.55 1.97
C PHE A 7 6.66 4.80 2.81
N TYR A 8 5.84 5.83 2.75
CA TYR A 8 6.03 7.07 3.50
C TYR A 8 6.27 6.84 4.99
N PHE A 9 5.53 5.94 5.61
CA PHE A 9 5.64 5.65 7.04
C PHE A 9 6.94 4.93 7.41
N ASP A 10 7.51 4.18 6.49
CA ASP A 10 8.73 3.39 6.69
C ASP A 10 9.92 3.88 5.84
N ARG A 11 9.84 5.10 5.27
CA ARG A 11 10.86 5.67 4.38
C ARG A 11 12.24 5.84 5.02
N ASN A 12 12.30 5.89 6.34
CA ASN A 12 13.54 6.03 7.09
C ASN A 12 13.99 4.71 7.74
N THR A 13 13.29 3.61 7.51
CA THR A 13 13.72 2.32 8.05
C THR A 13 14.94 1.79 7.28
N PRO A 14 15.98 1.29 7.96
CA PRO A 14 17.13 0.69 7.29
C PRO A 14 16.86 -0.74 6.79
N ASN A 15 15.69 -1.31 7.08
CA ASN A 15 15.38 -2.71 6.78
C ASN A 15 14.48 -2.83 5.53
N ALA A 16 15.08 -3.22 4.41
CA ALA A 16 14.40 -3.41 3.13
C ALA A 16 13.27 -4.46 3.18
N ASN A 17 13.38 -5.48 4.02
CA ASN A 17 12.34 -6.50 4.18
C ASN A 17 11.07 -5.93 4.83
N ILE A 18 11.21 -4.97 5.74
CA ILE A 18 10.05 -4.24 6.29
C ILE A 18 9.38 -3.45 5.18
N VAL A 19 10.15 -2.71 4.36
CA VAL A 19 9.61 -1.93 3.24
C VAL A 19 8.87 -2.83 2.26
N LEU A 20 9.46 -3.96 1.85
CA LEU A 20 8.78 -4.94 1.00
C LEU A 20 7.48 -5.43 1.67
N GLY A 21 7.52 -5.77 2.95
CA GLY A 21 6.35 -6.23 3.70
C GLY A 21 5.18 -5.23 3.68
N THR A 22 5.47 -3.92 3.69
CA THR A 22 4.42 -2.87 3.68
C THR A 22 3.68 -2.76 2.35
N ILE A 23 4.23 -3.26 1.25
CA ILE A 23 3.59 -3.21 -0.07
C ILE A 23 3.15 -4.58 -0.60
N LEU A 24 3.68 -5.65 0.00
CA LEU A 24 3.46 -7.02 -0.47
C LEU A 24 1.99 -7.46 -0.50
N PRO A 25 1.10 -7.07 0.46
CA PRO A 25 -0.32 -7.41 0.37
C PRO A 25 -0.96 -6.98 -0.94
N ASP A 26 -0.70 -5.76 -1.39
CA ASP A 26 -1.25 -5.22 -2.62
C ASP A 26 -0.57 -5.80 -3.87
N LEU A 27 0.75 -6.02 -3.82
CA LEU A 27 1.46 -6.69 -4.91
C LEU A 27 0.90 -8.08 -5.19
N LEU A 28 0.66 -8.87 -4.16
CA LEU A 28 0.10 -10.23 -4.32
C LEU A 28 -1.30 -10.20 -4.88
N LYS A 29 -2.18 -9.31 -4.40
CA LYS A 29 -3.53 -9.14 -4.95
C LYS A 29 -3.52 -8.71 -6.41
N ASN A 30 -2.60 -7.81 -6.79
CA ASN A 30 -2.46 -7.33 -8.15
C ASN A 30 -1.90 -8.41 -9.08
N ALA A 31 -0.98 -9.26 -8.57
CA ALA A 31 -0.42 -10.36 -9.34
C ALA A 31 -1.47 -11.46 -9.61
N ASN A 32 -2.25 -11.82 -8.60
CA ASN A 32 -3.31 -12.82 -8.73
C ASN A 32 -4.40 -12.60 -7.66
N LYS A 33 -5.62 -12.30 -8.10
CA LYS A 33 -6.77 -12.05 -7.22
C LYS A 33 -7.15 -13.24 -6.33
N SER A 34 -6.75 -14.47 -6.71
CA SER A 34 -7.01 -15.68 -5.93
C SER A 34 -5.98 -15.89 -4.79
N TRP A 35 -4.90 -15.14 -4.79
CA TRP A 35 -3.88 -15.23 -3.74
C TRP A 35 -4.32 -14.49 -2.49
N ASN A 36 -5.13 -15.17 -1.70
CA ASN A 36 -5.62 -14.67 -0.43
C ASN A 36 -4.73 -15.17 0.72
N VAL A 37 -3.53 -14.63 0.81
CA VAL A 37 -2.53 -15.00 1.80
C VAL A 37 -2.74 -14.20 3.08
N HIS A 38 -2.71 -14.87 4.22
CA HIS A 38 -2.87 -14.28 5.55
C HIS A 38 -1.73 -14.71 6.49
N PRO A 39 -0.49 -14.26 6.25
CA PRO A 39 0.67 -14.67 7.05
C PRO A 39 0.54 -14.26 8.52
N GLU A 40 -0.21 -13.21 8.81
CA GLU A 40 -0.49 -12.75 10.17
C GLU A 40 -1.27 -13.76 11.02
N LYS A 41 -1.93 -14.72 10.38
CA LYS A 41 -2.67 -15.82 11.04
C LYS A 41 -1.80 -17.07 11.26
N HIS A 42 -0.60 -17.11 10.69
CA HIS A 42 0.31 -18.24 10.70
C HIS A 42 1.69 -17.89 11.22
N ILE A 43 1.76 -17.11 12.30
CA ILE A 43 2.98 -16.52 12.86
C ILE A 43 4.08 -17.57 13.14
N ALA A 44 3.70 -18.78 13.56
CA ALA A 44 4.65 -19.84 13.85
C ALA A 44 5.52 -20.25 12.64
N LEU A 45 5.04 -20.03 11.40
CA LEU A 45 5.77 -20.34 10.18
C LEU A 45 6.83 -19.26 9.85
N PHE A 46 6.75 -18.09 10.48
CA PHE A 46 7.57 -16.92 10.22
C PHE A 46 8.63 -16.66 11.30
N GLY A 47 9.00 -17.69 12.06
CA GLY A 47 9.99 -17.59 13.14
C GLY A 47 11.42 -17.28 12.71
N LYS A 48 11.74 -17.37 11.41
CA LYS A 48 13.05 -17.02 10.85
C LYS A 48 13.18 -15.50 10.73
N SER A 49 14.39 -14.98 10.94
CA SER A 49 14.64 -13.52 11.05
C SER A 49 14.16 -12.70 9.84
N GLY A 50 14.46 -13.14 8.62
CA GLY A 50 14.05 -12.44 7.40
C GLY A 50 12.54 -12.43 7.19
N LEU A 51 11.86 -13.54 7.41
CA LEU A 51 10.40 -13.65 7.33
C LEU A 51 9.71 -12.87 8.45
N ASN A 52 10.31 -12.79 9.64
CA ASN A 52 9.76 -12.01 10.73
C ASN A 52 9.73 -10.51 10.42
N THR A 53 10.78 -9.97 9.83
CA THR A 53 10.82 -8.56 9.40
C THR A 53 9.85 -8.28 8.28
N LEU A 54 9.70 -9.20 7.32
CA LEU A 54 8.68 -9.12 6.27
C LEU A 54 7.26 -9.08 6.88
N LEU A 55 6.99 -9.96 7.87
CA LEU A 55 5.72 -10.00 8.58
C LEU A 55 5.44 -8.70 9.37
N GLN A 56 6.46 -8.06 9.91
CA GLN A 56 6.32 -6.75 10.57
C GLN A 56 5.80 -5.70 9.57
N GLY A 57 6.40 -5.63 8.37
CA GLY A 57 5.92 -4.76 7.30
C GLY A 57 4.48 -5.08 6.87
N TRP A 58 4.15 -6.36 6.72
CA TRP A 58 2.79 -6.83 6.42
C TRP A 58 1.77 -6.33 7.45
N LYS A 59 2.05 -6.52 8.74
CA LYS A 59 1.17 -6.04 9.82
C LYS A 59 1.04 -4.52 9.81
N ARG A 60 2.12 -3.81 9.49
CA ARG A 60 2.12 -2.35 9.34
C ARG A 60 1.17 -1.92 8.22
N HIS A 61 1.25 -2.60 7.06
CA HIS A 61 0.32 -2.36 5.95
C HIS A 61 -1.14 -2.48 6.40
N LEU A 62 -1.50 -3.59 7.04
CA LEU A 62 -2.88 -3.82 7.48
C LEU A 62 -3.36 -2.74 8.47
N GLN A 63 -2.51 -2.33 9.40
CA GLN A 63 -2.82 -1.30 10.38
C GLN A 63 -3.02 0.07 9.73
N VAL A 64 -2.10 0.47 8.87
CA VAL A 64 -2.15 1.76 8.17
C VAL A 64 -3.36 1.81 7.24
N ASP A 65 -3.64 0.74 6.53
CA ASP A 65 -4.78 0.63 5.62
C ASP A 65 -6.12 0.75 6.38
N LEU A 66 -6.24 0.09 7.52
CA LEU A 66 -7.42 0.20 8.38
C LEU A 66 -7.64 1.65 8.87
N LEU A 67 -6.59 2.30 9.37
CA LEU A 67 -6.65 3.67 9.86
C LEU A 67 -6.99 4.66 8.74
N PHE A 68 -6.38 4.50 7.56
CA PHE A 68 -6.62 5.38 6.42
C PHE A 68 -8.07 5.28 5.92
N HIS A 69 -8.55 4.07 5.62
CA HIS A 69 -9.88 3.86 5.07
C HIS A 69 -11.02 4.15 6.06
N SER A 70 -10.75 4.09 7.37
CA SER A 70 -11.71 4.49 8.39
C SER A 70 -11.68 5.99 8.72
N SER A 71 -10.69 6.73 8.20
CA SER A 71 -10.53 8.16 8.49
C SER A 71 -11.62 9.03 7.85
N SER A 72 -11.99 10.11 8.53
CA SER A 72 -12.88 11.13 7.97
C SER A 72 -12.25 11.81 6.74
N PHE A 73 -10.93 11.97 6.72
CA PHE A 73 -10.19 12.50 5.56
C PHE A 73 -10.47 11.69 4.30
N PHE A 74 -10.18 10.38 4.34
CA PHE A 74 -10.39 9.50 3.18
C PHE A 74 -11.85 9.51 2.72
N ASN A 75 -12.79 9.32 3.66
CA ASN A 75 -14.20 9.26 3.35
C ASN A 75 -14.72 10.57 2.72
N ASN A 76 -14.32 11.73 3.26
CA ASN A 76 -14.72 13.02 2.71
C ASN A 76 -14.13 13.23 1.31
N LYS A 77 -12.85 12.98 1.10
CA LYS A 77 -12.19 13.15 -0.20
C LYS A 77 -12.72 12.19 -1.26
N MET A 78 -13.01 10.94 -0.87
CA MET A 78 -13.65 9.98 -1.75
C MET A 78 -15.05 10.45 -2.18
N GLN A 79 -15.86 11.01 -1.27
CA GLN A 79 -17.19 11.53 -1.60
C GLN A 79 -17.10 12.79 -2.48
N GLU A 80 -16.16 13.70 -2.23
CA GLU A 80 -15.93 14.88 -3.08
C GLU A 80 -15.57 14.44 -4.52
N LEU A 81 -14.59 13.55 -4.67
CA LEU A 81 -14.17 13.05 -5.97
C LEU A 81 -15.28 12.28 -6.68
N LYS A 82 -16.02 11.45 -5.95
CA LYS A 82 -17.17 10.72 -6.50
C LYS A 82 -18.21 11.67 -7.12
N ARG A 83 -18.56 12.78 -6.45
CA ARG A 83 -19.51 13.75 -6.98
C ARG A 83 -19.05 14.36 -8.29
N LEU A 84 -17.75 14.62 -8.44
CA LEU A 84 -17.16 15.12 -9.68
C LEU A 84 -17.18 14.08 -10.81
N LEU A 85 -17.02 12.80 -10.47
CA LEU A 85 -16.96 11.70 -11.43
C LEU A 85 -18.33 11.26 -11.94
N ILE A 86 -19.40 11.41 -11.16
CA ILE A 86 -20.75 10.97 -11.55
C ILE A 86 -21.17 11.49 -12.94
N PRO A 87 -21.12 12.80 -13.23
CA PRO A 87 -21.52 13.30 -14.56
C PRO A 87 -20.58 12.84 -15.69
N ILE A 88 -19.30 12.64 -15.39
CA ILE A 88 -18.29 12.23 -16.37
C ILE A 88 -18.47 10.75 -16.75
N LEU A 89 -18.85 9.93 -15.78
CA LEU A 89 -18.96 8.47 -15.95
C LEU A 89 -20.40 7.99 -16.25
N LYS A 90 -21.30 8.90 -16.64
CA LYS A 90 -22.73 8.59 -16.83
C LYS A 90 -22.95 7.39 -17.76
N ASP A 91 -22.17 7.29 -18.85
CA ASP A 91 -22.29 6.24 -19.85
C ASP A 91 -21.14 5.21 -19.78
N SER A 92 -20.38 5.23 -18.68
CA SER A 92 -19.26 4.32 -18.45
C SER A 92 -19.67 3.11 -17.61
N PRO A 93 -19.13 1.91 -17.88
CA PRO A 93 -19.31 0.75 -17.01
C PRO A 93 -18.56 0.88 -15.67
N VAL A 94 -17.68 1.87 -15.55
CA VAL A 94 -16.89 2.10 -14.34
C VAL A 94 -17.73 2.78 -13.27
N ARG A 95 -17.78 2.17 -12.08
CA ARG A 95 -18.51 2.75 -10.93
C ARG A 95 -17.77 3.99 -10.39
N PRO A 96 -18.45 5.15 -10.27
CA PRO A 96 -17.83 6.36 -9.73
C PRO A 96 -17.19 6.18 -8.34
N SER A 97 -17.81 5.38 -7.47
CA SER A 97 -17.26 5.09 -6.14
C SER A 97 -15.94 4.31 -6.18
N PHE A 98 -15.81 3.37 -7.12
CA PHE A 98 -14.59 2.60 -7.31
C PHE A 98 -13.45 3.50 -7.82
N LEU A 99 -13.73 4.31 -8.84
CA LEU A 99 -12.73 5.22 -9.39
C LEU A 99 -12.36 6.33 -8.39
N ALA A 100 -13.31 6.81 -7.59
CA ALA A 100 -13.05 7.79 -6.55
C ALA A 100 -12.12 7.23 -5.46
N HIS A 101 -12.34 5.99 -5.05
CA HIS A 101 -11.49 5.31 -4.06
C HIS A 101 -10.03 5.24 -4.54
N ILE A 102 -9.81 4.67 -5.72
CA ILE A 102 -8.46 4.57 -6.31
C ILE A 102 -7.89 5.95 -6.60
N GLY A 103 -8.71 6.89 -7.06
CA GLY A 103 -8.29 8.25 -7.38
C GLY A 103 -7.73 9.00 -6.18
N VAL A 104 -8.35 8.88 -5.00
CA VAL A 104 -7.82 9.49 -3.76
C VAL A 104 -6.46 8.90 -3.40
N GLU A 105 -6.28 7.59 -3.53
CA GLU A 105 -5.02 6.92 -3.23
C GLU A 105 -3.89 7.35 -4.19
N LEU A 106 -4.18 7.41 -5.50
CA LEU A 106 -3.22 7.86 -6.52
C LEU A 106 -2.85 9.33 -6.37
N LEU A 107 -3.83 10.19 -6.07
CA LEU A 107 -3.59 11.61 -5.81
C LEU A 107 -2.71 11.81 -4.58
N LEU A 108 -2.91 11.02 -3.53
CA LEU A 108 -2.07 11.09 -2.33
C LEU A 108 -0.62 10.71 -2.66
N ASP A 109 -0.40 9.62 -3.40
CA ASP A 109 0.94 9.24 -3.85
C ASP A 109 1.60 10.34 -4.69
N HIS A 110 0.83 10.95 -5.61
CA HIS A 110 1.31 12.06 -6.42
C HIS A 110 1.73 13.27 -5.56
N LEU A 111 0.92 13.66 -4.59
CA LEU A 111 1.23 14.78 -3.69
C LEU A 111 2.47 14.51 -2.83
N LEU A 112 2.67 13.28 -2.38
CA LEU A 112 3.89 12.92 -1.64
C LEU A 112 5.16 13.10 -2.49
N ILE A 113 5.09 12.82 -3.79
CA ILE A 113 6.19 13.06 -4.73
C ILE A 113 6.37 14.56 -4.98
N GLU A 114 5.28 15.25 -5.33
CA GLU A 114 5.29 16.67 -5.69
C GLU A 114 5.83 17.54 -4.56
N HIS A 115 5.43 17.25 -3.32
CA HIS A 115 5.90 17.95 -2.12
C HIS A 115 7.20 17.38 -1.54
N GLN A 116 7.90 16.53 -2.27
CA GLN A 116 9.20 15.95 -1.88
C GLN A 116 9.19 15.26 -0.49
N GLN A 117 8.04 14.70 -0.11
CA GLN A 117 7.89 13.98 1.16
C GLN A 117 8.49 12.59 1.11
N ILE A 118 8.65 12.03 -0.10
CA ILE A 118 9.31 10.76 -0.39
C ILE A 118 10.30 10.92 -1.53
N ASN A 119 11.34 10.08 -1.51
CA ASN A 119 12.27 9.92 -2.62
C ASN A 119 11.94 8.59 -3.33
N ILE A 120 11.51 8.67 -4.60
CA ILE A 120 11.13 7.49 -5.40
C ILE A 120 12.33 6.56 -5.60
N ASN A 121 13.53 7.10 -5.83
CA ASN A 121 14.73 6.27 -5.99
C ASN A 121 15.00 5.47 -4.71
N SER A 122 14.86 6.10 -3.54
CA SER A 122 14.99 5.40 -2.26
C SER A 122 13.99 4.25 -2.09
N PHE A 123 12.76 4.42 -2.59
CA PHE A 123 11.78 3.34 -2.60
C PHE A 123 12.24 2.15 -3.45
N TYR A 124 12.68 2.40 -4.67
CA TYR A 124 13.18 1.32 -5.55
C TYR A 124 14.47 0.70 -5.03
N ASP A 125 15.40 1.52 -4.49
CA ASP A 125 16.64 1.02 -3.87
C ASP A 125 16.36 0.03 -2.74
N ASN A 126 15.33 0.31 -1.92
CA ASN A 126 14.88 -0.63 -0.89
C ASN A 126 14.37 -1.95 -1.48
N LEU A 127 13.58 -1.90 -2.57
CA LEU A 127 13.07 -3.11 -3.21
C LEU A 127 14.21 -3.94 -3.84
N GLU A 128 15.17 -3.30 -4.46
CA GLU A 128 16.35 -3.96 -5.04
C GLU A 128 17.30 -4.54 -3.97
N ALA A 129 17.35 -3.94 -2.79
CA ALA A 129 18.15 -4.41 -1.68
C ALA A 129 17.63 -5.70 -1.03
N VAL A 130 16.39 -6.08 -1.29
CA VAL A 130 15.82 -7.33 -0.76
C VAL A 130 16.49 -8.52 -1.44
N LYS A 131 17.16 -9.34 -0.67
CA LYS A 131 17.82 -10.56 -1.17
C LYS A 131 16.96 -11.78 -0.87
N ALA A 132 16.72 -12.61 -1.87
CA ALA A 132 15.96 -13.85 -1.71
C ALA A 132 16.54 -14.74 -0.59
N ASN A 133 17.84 -14.75 -0.42
CA ASN A 133 18.53 -15.53 0.62
C ASN A 133 18.23 -15.05 2.05
N ASP A 134 17.83 -13.79 2.23
CA ASP A 134 17.50 -13.24 3.54
C ASP A 134 16.09 -13.66 3.98
N LEU A 135 15.27 -14.19 3.06
CA LEU A 135 13.92 -14.65 3.27
C LEU A 135 13.82 -16.17 3.50
N THR A 136 14.87 -16.89 3.26
CA THR A 136 14.97 -18.34 3.44
C THR A 136 15.64 -18.70 4.75
#